data_de196e0d3485c9332dcc4c45f580e541
#
_entry.id   de196e0d3485c9332dcc4c45f580e541
#
_cell.length_a   1.000
_cell.length_b   1.000
_cell.length_c   1.000
_cell.angle_alpha   90.00
_cell.angle_beta   90.00
_cell.angle_gamma   90.00
#
_symmetry.space_group_name_H-M   'P 1'
#
loop_
_entity.id
_entity.type
_entity.pdbx_description
1 polymer ?
#
loop_
_entity_poly.entity_id
_entity_poly.type
_entity_poly.pdbx_seq_one_letter_code
_entity_poly.pdbx_strand_id
1 'polypeptide(L)'
;PLEVLRGALDLLRTPLYGGGGATVKFDQNQGRFISGVLVPEFWNLISRFFKLAAGSFIYCRAEDFEKIGGFSEKLYAGEEIQFIISLKRILRRSRKRFVILHRNPVITSSRKLVWYGDLKIFSTLFLLLLFPFAIRFKRFCNFWYQRP
;
A
#
# COMPACT_ATOMS: atom_id res chain seq x y z
N PRO A 1 7.89 -14.53 2.01
CA PRO A 1 6.76 -14.35 1.07
C PRO A 1 5.67 -15.41 1.24
N LEU A 2 6.05 -16.71 1.37
CA LEU A 2 5.09 -17.82 1.43
C LEU A 2 4.17 -17.75 2.65
N GLU A 3 4.70 -17.36 3.80
CA GLU A 3 3.94 -17.25 5.06
C GLU A 3 2.89 -16.14 5.01
N VAL A 4 3.18 -15.02 4.33
CA VAL A 4 2.21 -13.93 4.13
C VAL A 4 1.05 -14.42 3.26
N LEU A 5 1.35 -15.15 2.19
CA LEU A 5 0.34 -15.74 1.30
C LEU A 5 -0.52 -16.76 2.05
N ARG A 6 0.09 -17.66 2.83
CA ARG A 6 -0.64 -18.62 3.67
C ARG A 6 -1.56 -17.90 4.65
N GLY A 7 -1.05 -16.89 5.37
CA GLY A 7 -1.86 -16.11 6.30
C GLY A 7 -3.04 -15.40 5.62
N ALA A 8 -2.84 -14.85 4.41
CA ALA A 8 -3.91 -14.24 3.63
C ALA A 8 -4.98 -15.27 3.20
N LEU A 9 -4.54 -16.45 2.71
CA LEU A 9 -5.43 -17.53 2.31
C LEU A 9 -6.23 -18.08 3.50
N ASP A 10 -5.58 -18.27 4.64
CA ASP A 10 -6.25 -18.77 5.85
C ASP A 10 -7.34 -17.81 6.35
N LEU A 11 -7.08 -16.51 6.29
CA LEU A 11 -8.10 -15.51 6.58
C LEU A 11 -9.25 -15.53 5.56
N LEU A 12 -8.96 -15.65 4.27
CA LEU A 12 -10.01 -15.70 3.24
C LEU A 12 -10.85 -16.99 3.29
N ARG A 13 -10.34 -18.08 3.86
CA ARG A 13 -11.12 -19.30 4.09
C ARG A 13 -12.23 -19.09 5.13
N THR A 14 -12.06 -18.13 6.01
CA THR A 14 -13.09 -17.81 7.01
C THR A 14 -14.11 -16.83 6.42
N PRO A 15 -15.40 -16.94 6.75
CA PRO A 15 -16.42 -16.01 6.25
C PRO A 15 -16.29 -14.60 6.81
N LEU A 16 -15.53 -14.43 7.90
CA LEU A 16 -15.40 -13.16 8.63
C LEU A 16 -14.52 -12.14 7.90
N TYR A 17 -13.57 -12.61 7.07
CA TYR A 17 -12.60 -11.74 6.39
C TYR A 17 -12.83 -11.74 4.88
N GLY A 18 -12.75 -10.56 4.27
CA GLY A 18 -12.93 -10.42 2.84
C GLY A 18 -11.72 -9.87 2.10
N GLY A 19 -10.71 -9.40 2.83
CA GLY A 19 -9.51 -8.89 2.23
C GLY A 19 -8.60 -8.19 3.24
N GLY A 20 -7.46 -7.71 2.75
CA GLY A 20 -6.47 -7.06 3.59
C GLY A 20 -5.18 -6.72 2.85
N GLY A 21 -4.14 -6.53 3.62
CA GLY A 21 -2.77 -6.34 3.17
C GLY A 21 -1.77 -6.82 4.20
N ALA A 22 -0.52 -6.45 4.06
CA ALA A 22 0.52 -6.74 5.02
C ALA A 22 1.35 -5.50 5.34
N THR A 23 2.03 -5.52 6.50
CA THR A 23 3.07 -4.55 6.81
C THR A 23 4.26 -4.73 5.87
N VAL A 24 5.03 -3.66 5.66
CA VAL A 24 6.18 -3.66 4.76
C VAL A 24 7.48 -3.44 5.53
N LYS A 25 8.55 -4.03 5.02
CA LYS A 25 9.93 -3.69 5.36
C LYS A 25 10.71 -3.46 4.08
N PHE A 26 11.68 -2.56 4.11
CA PHE A 26 12.63 -2.45 3.00
C PHE A 26 13.74 -3.50 3.13
N ASP A 27 14.26 -3.94 1.98
CA ASP A 27 15.48 -4.73 1.92
C ASP A 27 16.63 -3.90 2.50
N GLN A 28 17.31 -4.42 3.51
CA GLN A 28 18.34 -3.69 4.26
C GLN A 28 19.66 -3.54 3.48
N ASN A 29 19.81 -4.19 2.36
CA ASN A 29 21.09 -4.25 1.63
C ASN A 29 21.52 -2.93 0.96
N GLN A 30 20.67 -1.91 0.92
CA GLN A 30 20.99 -0.62 0.30
C GLN A 30 20.66 0.60 1.19
N GLY A 31 20.26 0.38 2.44
CA GLY A 31 19.71 1.44 3.28
C GLY A 31 20.73 2.16 4.14
N ARG A 32 21.22 3.28 3.67
CA ARG A 32 22.05 4.23 4.44
C ARG A 32 21.25 5.32 5.13
N PHE A 33 19.91 5.31 5.22
CA PHE A 33 19.24 6.57 5.45
C PHE A 33 18.06 6.50 6.41
N ILE A 34 17.85 7.61 7.08
CA ILE A 34 16.72 7.91 7.93
C ILE A 34 15.40 7.53 7.26
N SER A 35 15.24 7.82 5.95
CA SER A 35 14.06 7.44 5.17
C SER A 35 13.88 5.92 5.05
N GLY A 36 14.96 5.15 5.00
CA GLY A 36 14.91 3.67 4.93
C GLY A 36 14.25 3.03 6.17
N VAL A 37 14.30 3.72 7.29
CA VAL A 37 13.68 3.27 8.56
C VAL A 37 12.39 4.04 8.83
N LEU A 38 12.44 5.36 8.78
CA LEU A 38 11.30 6.19 9.17
C LEU A 38 10.11 6.08 8.21
N VAL A 39 10.34 5.97 6.90
CA VAL A 39 9.23 5.88 5.95
C VAL A 39 8.43 4.58 6.11
N PRO A 40 9.03 3.38 6.19
CA PRO A 40 8.25 2.17 6.45
C PRO A 40 7.61 2.15 7.84
N GLU A 41 8.29 2.64 8.88
CA GLU A 41 7.70 2.69 10.22
C GLU A 41 6.51 3.65 10.28
N PHE A 42 6.63 4.83 9.69
CA PHE A 42 5.52 5.79 9.58
C PHE A 42 4.37 5.21 8.73
N TRP A 43 4.70 4.56 7.59
CA TRP A 43 3.68 3.88 6.79
C TRP A 43 3.00 2.75 7.55
N ASN A 44 3.77 1.93 8.27
CA ASN A 44 3.22 0.84 9.09
C ASN A 44 2.31 1.37 10.20
N LEU A 45 2.64 2.51 10.80
CA LEU A 45 1.77 3.18 11.78
C LEU A 45 0.46 3.62 11.13
N ILE A 46 0.50 4.31 10.00
CA ILE A 46 -0.67 4.69 9.20
C ILE A 46 -1.47 3.45 8.79
N SER A 47 -0.78 2.43 8.29
CA SER A 47 -1.38 1.17 7.88
C SER A 47 -2.15 0.49 9.02
N ARG A 48 -1.60 0.48 10.21
CA ARG A 48 -2.26 -0.09 11.41
C ARG A 48 -3.47 0.73 11.83
N PHE A 49 -3.31 2.05 11.91
CA PHE A 49 -4.36 2.96 12.41
C PHE A 49 -5.53 3.05 11.42
N PHE A 50 -5.24 3.35 10.17
CA PHE A 50 -6.26 3.51 9.13
C PHE A 50 -6.61 2.22 8.39
N LYS A 51 -5.94 1.10 8.70
CA LYS A 51 -6.06 -0.18 7.99
C LYS A 51 -5.85 0.00 6.48
N LEU A 52 -4.81 0.72 6.09
CA LEU A 52 -4.41 0.91 4.70
C LEU A 52 -3.28 -0.07 4.37
N ALA A 53 -3.46 -0.88 3.34
CA ALA A 53 -2.39 -1.74 2.84
C ALA A 53 -1.44 -0.96 1.94
N ALA A 54 -0.16 -1.32 1.96
CA ALA A 54 0.77 -0.85 0.94
C ALA A 54 0.46 -1.55 -0.40
N GLY A 55 0.67 -0.86 -1.51
CA GLY A 55 0.47 -1.40 -2.86
C GLY A 55 1.33 -2.63 -3.17
N SER A 56 2.36 -2.90 -2.36
CA SER A 56 3.21 -4.09 -2.49
C SER A 56 2.51 -5.41 -2.15
N PHE A 57 1.44 -5.39 -1.37
CA PHE A 57 0.66 -6.57 -1.05
C PHE A 57 -0.77 -6.22 -0.61
N ILE A 58 -1.72 -6.52 -1.47
CA ILE A 58 -3.16 -6.41 -1.21
C ILE A 58 -3.79 -7.75 -1.60
N TYR A 59 -4.72 -8.23 -0.80
CA TYR A 59 -5.48 -9.44 -1.10
C TYR A 59 -6.97 -9.23 -0.85
N CYS A 60 -7.80 -9.86 -1.67
CA CYS A 60 -9.25 -9.91 -1.51
C CYS A 60 -9.83 -11.11 -2.26
N ARG A 61 -11.13 -11.32 -2.15
CA ARG A 61 -11.85 -12.28 -2.99
C ARG A 61 -11.99 -11.75 -4.41
N ALA A 62 -11.92 -12.64 -5.39
CA ALA A 62 -12.08 -12.30 -6.80
C ALA A 62 -13.42 -11.59 -7.06
N GLU A 63 -14.50 -12.11 -6.48
CA GLU A 63 -15.83 -11.49 -6.57
C GLU A 63 -15.87 -10.02 -6.12
N ASP A 64 -15.15 -9.69 -5.02
CA ASP A 64 -15.11 -8.33 -4.48
C ASP A 64 -14.22 -7.42 -5.35
N PHE A 65 -13.15 -7.97 -5.94
CA PHE A 65 -12.31 -7.27 -6.91
C PHE A 65 -13.09 -6.90 -8.17
N GLU A 66 -13.85 -7.84 -8.73
CA GLU A 66 -14.68 -7.63 -9.91
C GLU A 66 -15.80 -6.61 -9.65
N LYS A 67 -16.47 -6.69 -8.50
CA LYS A 67 -17.50 -5.72 -8.09
C LYS A 67 -16.97 -4.28 -7.97
N ILE A 68 -15.69 -4.11 -7.65
CA ILE A 68 -15.04 -2.79 -7.57
C ILE A 68 -14.66 -2.31 -8.97
N GLY A 69 -14.45 -3.22 -9.92
CA GLY A 69 -13.90 -2.92 -11.25
C GLY A 69 -12.38 -2.80 -11.28
N GLY A 70 -11.69 -3.43 -10.31
CA GLY A 70 -10.23 -3.43 -10.23
C GLY A 70 -9.62 -2.11 -9.76
N PHE A 71 -8.38 -1.87 -10.16
CA PHE A 71 -7.67 -0.60 -9.91
C PHE A 71 -8.06 0.47 -10.92
N SER A 72 -8.12 1.72 -10.45
CA SER A 72 -8.49 2.85 -11.30
C SER A 72 -7.35 3.24 -12.25
N GLU A 73 -7.59 3.17 -13.54
CA GLU A 73 -6.66 3.65 -14.58
C GLU A 73 -6.62 5.19 -14.69
N LYS A 74 -7.51 5.90 -13.99
CA LYS A 74 -7.59 7.36 -13.98
C LYS A 74 -6.62 8.04 -13.01
N LEU A 75 -5.93 7.24 -12.18
CA LEU A 75 -4.98 7.72 -11.19
C LEU A 75 -3.56 7.34 -11.59
N TYR A 76 -2.64 8.26 -11.44
CA TYR A 76 -1.22 8.03 -11.69
C TYR A 76 -0.45 7.64 -10.42
N ALA A 77 -1.07 7.79 -9.25
CA ALA A 77 -0.55 7.31 -7.97
C ALA A 77 -1.73 7.12 -6.99
N GLY A 78 -1.57 6.23 -5.99
CA GLY A 78 -2.57 6.01 -4.95
C GLY A 78 -3.82 5.25 -5.43
N GLU A 79 -3.77 4.59 -6.58
CA GLU A 79 -4.83 3.70 -7.07
C GLU A 79 -5.13 2.59 -6.07
N GLU A 80 -4.12 2.11 -5.36
CA GLU A 80 -4.27 1.11 -4.30
C GLU A 80 -5.07 1.66 -3.12
N ILE A 81 -4.91 2.94 -2.77
CA ILE A 81 -5.66 3.57 -1.67
C ILE A 81 -7.13 3.68 -2.03
N GLN A 82 -7.43 4.11 -3.26
CA GLN A 82 -8.79 4.18 -3.77
C GLN A 82 -9.45 2.80 -3.80
N PHE A 83 -8.71 1.79 -4.27
CA PHE A 83 -9.16 0.40 -4.28
C PHE A 83 -9.50 -0.09 -2.87
N ILE A 84 -8.60 0.14 -1.89
CA ILE A 84 -8.80 -0.26 -0.49
C ILE A 84 -10.05 0.42 0.11
N ILE A 85 -10.27 1.70 -0.17
CA ILE A 85 -11.46 2.43 0.32
C ILE A 85 -12.72 1.78 -0.27
N SER A 86 -12.73 1.46 -1.55
CA SER A 86 -13.85 0.81 -2.22
C SER A 86 -14.08 -0.60 -1.69
N LEU A 87 -13.01 -1.38 -1.51
CA LEU A 87 -13.07 -2.72 -0.92
C LEU A 87 -13.65 -2.68 0.49
N LYS A 88 -13.18 -1.80 1.36
CA LYS A 88 -13.72 -1.65 2.71
C LYS A 88 -15.21 -1.29 2.72
N ARG A 89 -15.67 -0.49 1.76
CA ARG A 89 -17.10 -0.14 1.62
C ARG A 89 -17.94 -1.38 1.31
N ILE A 90 -17.47 -2.24 0.39
CA ILE A 90 -18.15 -3.50 0.06
C ILE A 90 -18.12 -4.46 1.24
N LEU A 91 -16.97 -4.63 1.88
CA LEU A 91 -16.80 -5.51 3.03
C LEU A 91 -17.70 -5.12 4.21
N ARG A 92 -17.85 -3.81 4.47
CA ARG A 92 -18.79 -3.32 5.52
C ARG A 92 -20.23 -3.76 5.23
N ARG A 93 -20.68 -3.64 3.97
CA ARG A 93 -22.03 -4.05 3.57
C ARG A 93 -22.25 -5.55 3.77
N SER A 94 -21.22 -6.34 3.54
CA SER A 94 -21.23 -7.80 3.72
C SER A 94 -20.85 -8.25 5.14
N ARG A 95 -20.69 -7.34 6.10
CA ARG A 95 -20.25 -7.58 7.48
C ARG A 95 -18.90 -8.33 7.58
N LYS A 96 -18.06 -8.18 6.55
CA LYS A 96 -16.71 -8.75 6.52
C LYS A 96 -15.67 -7.74 6.99
N ARG A 97 -14.52 -8.24 7.44
CA ARG A 97 -13.40 -7.40 7.95
C ARG A 97 -12.27 -7.31 6.95
N PHE A 98 -11.62 -6.15 6.95
CA PHE A 98 -10.34 -5.89 6.28
C PHE A 98 -9.22 -5.97 7.32
N VAL A 99 -8.16 -6.75 7.06
CA VAL A 99 -7.09 -7.03 8.04
C VAL A 99 -5.71 -6.76 7.44
N ILE A 100 -4.85 -6.13 8.25
CA ILE A 100 -3.42 -6.00 7.94
C ILE A 100 -2.66 -7.10 8.68
N LEU A 101 -1.93 -7.93 7.94
CA LEU A 101 -1.04 -8.94 8.47
C LEU A 101 0.24 -8.27 9.02
N HIS A 102 0.56 -8.50 10.29
CA HIS A 102 1.68 -7.83 10.96
C HIS A 102 2.87 -8.76 11.25
N ARG A 103 2.61 -10.06 11.37
CA ARG A 103 3.64 -11.01 11.80
C ARG A 103 4.74 -11.23 10.76
N ASN A 104 4.38 -11.23 9.49
CA ASN A 104 5.28 -11.51 8.38
C ASN A 104 5.23 -10.33 7.38
N PRO A 105 6.06 -9.28 7.56
CA PRO A 105 6.07 -8.14 6.66
C PRO A 105 6.57 -8.54 5.27
N VAL A 106 6.00 -7.91 4.25
CA VAL A 106 6.49 -8.04 2.87
C VAL A 106 7.77 -7.23 2.71
N ILE A 107 8.81 -7.88 2.21
CA ILE A 107 10.06 -7.19 1.88
C ILE A 107 9.87 -6.51 0.53
N THR A 108 10.05 -5.20 0.50
CA THR A 108 9.97 -4.38 -0.72
C THR A 108 11.30 -3.68 -0.98
N SER A 109 11.55 -3.33 -2.23
CA SER A 109 12.82 -2.73 -2.62
C SER A 109 12.94 -1.28 -2.18
N SER A 110 14.08 -0.94 -1.57
CA SER A 110 14.47 0.41 -1.18
C SER A 110 15.10 1.24 -2.32
N ARG A 111 15.19 0.70 -3.55
CA ARG A 111 15.88 1.35 -4.68
C ARG A 111 15.49 2.81 -4.91
N LYS A 112 14.21 3.14 -4.79
CA LYS A 112 13.75 4.53 -4.97
C LYS A 112 14.30 5.48 -3.91
N LEU A 113 14.54 5.01 -2.69
CA LEU A 113 15.15 5.81 -1.64
C LEU A 113 16.60 6.15 -1.98
N VAL A 114 17.30 5.19 -2.58
CA VAL A 114 18.68 5.40 -3.03
C VAL A 114 18.74 6.41 -4.20
N TRP A 115 17.81 6.31 -5.14
CA TRP A 115 17.78 7.17 -6.32
C TRP A 115 17.46 8.64 -6.03
N TYR A 116 16.58 8.90 -5.09
CA TYR A 116 16.02 10.25 -4.93
C TYR A 116 16.49 11.00 -3.68
N GLY A 117 17.14 10.35 -2.75
CA GLY A 117 17.54 10.97 -1.48
C GLY A 117 16.36 11.39 -0.60
N ASP A 118 16.63 11.56 0.69
CA ASP A 118 15.61 11.77 1.72
C ASP A 118 14.78 13.04 1.49
N LEU A 119 15.44 14.16 1.19
CA LEU A 119 14.78 15.45 1.04
C LEU A 119 13.72 15.45 -0.08
N LYS A 120 14.06 14.84 -1.23
CA LYS A 120 13.14 14.78 -2.37
C LYS A 120 11.95 13.87 -2.07
N ILE A 121 12.17 12.78 -1.35
CA ILE A 121 11.11 11.85 -0.94
C ILE A 121 10.14 12.56 -0.01
N PHE A 122 10.65 13.19 1.07
CA PHE A 122 9.81 13.88 2.02
C PHE A 122 9.07 15.07 1.42
N SER A 123 9.72 15.87 0.55
CA SER A 123 9.06 16.98 -0.13
C SER A 123 7.94 16.50 -1.07
N THR A 124 8.15 15.40 -1.79
CA THR A 124 7.13 14.82 -2.67
C THR A 124 5.95 14.29 -1.87
N LEU A 125 6.20 13.55 -0.79
CA LEU A 125 5.14 13.04 0.08
C LEU A 125 4.36 14.17 0.75
N PHE A 126 5.05 15.22 1.22
CA PHE A 126 4.44 16.41 1.81
C PHE A 126 3.56 17.17 0.80
N LEU A 127 4.06 17.35 -0.42
CA LEU A 127 3.30 17.98 -1.50
C LEU A 127 2.01 17.20 -1.82
N LEU A 128 2.09 15.88 -1.90
CA LEU A 128 0.92 15.03 -2.16
C LEU A 128 -0.07 15.00 -0.98
N LEU A 129 0.42 15.17 0.24
CA LEU A 129 -0.43 15.30 1.42
C LEU A 129 -1.23 16.61 1.38
N LEU A 130 -0.58 17.73 0.99
CA LEU A 130 -1.24 19.03 0.87
C LEU A 130 -2.17 19.12 -0.35
N PHE A 131 -1.81 18.46 -1.44
CA PHE A 131 -2.54 18.52 -2.71
C PHE A 131 -2.92 17.12 -3.21
N PRO A 132 -3.86 16.42 -2.55
CA PRO A 132 -4.21 15.05 -2.90
C PRO A 132 -4.79 14.90 -4.32
N PHE A 133 -5.31 15.98 -4.92
CA PHE A 133 -5.77 15.97 -6.30
C PHE A 133 -4.63 15.84 -7.33
N ALA A 134 -3.40 16.15 -6.93
CA ALA A 134 -2.21 16.06 -7.79
C ALA A 134 -1.93 14.64 -8.30
N ILE A 135 -2.43 13.60 -7.61
CA ILE A 135 -2.31 12.19 -8.03
C ILE A 135 -3.03 11.89 -9.36
N ARG A 136 -3.91 12.76 -9.81
CA ARG A 136 -4.60 12.64 -11.12
C ARG A 136 -3.76 13.13 -12.30
N PHE A 137 -2.67 13.82 -12.03
CA PHE A 137 -1.84 14.41 -13.08
C PHE A 137 -0.48 13.70 -13.13
N LYS A 138 -0.16 13.09 -14.26
CA LYS A 138 1.10 12.37 -14.48
C LYS A 138 2.33 13.22 -14.14
N ARG A 139 2.30 14.52 -14.41
CA ARG A 139 3.40 15.46 -14.17
C ARG A 139 3.83 15.51 -12.69
N PHE A 140 2.87 15.41 -11.75
CA PHE A 140 3.17 15.41 -10.31
C PHE A 140 3.55 14.02 -9.79
N CYS A 141 3.26 12.98 -10.57
CA CYS A 141 3.54 11.59 -10.21
C CYS A 141 4.82 11.04 -10.87
N ASN A 142 5.64 11.89 -11.50
CA ASN A 142 6.88 11.47 -12.15
C ASN A 142 7.82 10.68 -11.25
N PHE A 143 7.81 10.94 -9.95
CA PHE A 143 8.54 10.19 -8.95
C PHE A 143 8.29 8.66 -9.02
N TRP A 144 7.07 8.23 -9.42
CA TRP A 144 6.74 6.81 -9.53
C TRP A 144 7.19 6.19 -10.85
N TYR A 145 7.30 6.99 -11.92
CA TYR A 145 7.50 6.50 -13.30
C TYR A 145 8.90 6.71 -13.85
N GLN A 146 9.58 7.77 -13.45
CA GLN A 146 10.92 8.06 -13.95
C GLN A 146 11.98 7.30 -13.15
N ARG A 147 12.94 6.73 -13.88
CA ARG A 147 14.24 6.31 -13.36
C ARG A 147 15.20 7.46 -13.62
N PRO A 148 16.04 7.85 -12.64
CA PRO A 148 17.11 8.80 -12.86
C PRO A 148 18.16 8.23 -13.80
#